data_a33b99bfe427c244a47c32201b29336d
#
_entry.id   a33b99bfe427c244a47c32201b29336d
#
_cell.length_a   1.000
_cell.length_b   1.000
_cell.length_c   1.000
_cell.angle_alpha   90.00
_cell.angle_beta   90.00
_cell.angle_gamma   90.00
#
_symmetry.space_group_name_H-M   'P 1'
#
loop_
_entity.id
_entity.type
_entity.pdbx_description
1 polymer ?
#
loop_
_entity_poly.entity_id
_entity_poly.type
_entity_poly.pdbx_seq_one_letter_code
_entity_poly.pdbx_strand_id
1 'polypeptide(L)'
;WNIHGRKQIVWRCVNRIEYGTKFCGSSPSIPEEELHRAILKAVQDLAANFTDEVAAQINGILHDIQTGESAKPNLQEQLEQTQQEFDRLLEMSLDFDEDTPFLDDRLKKLNSKIKSLKKGIEDSAARQEKIGQPEMLLSAKDMQIQEYDDTLTARIIEKITVRSRNEIEIRFIGGYKKTMQLI
;
A
#
# COMPACT_ATOMS: atom_id res chain seq x y z
N TRP A 1 -6.38 18.62 -19.48
CA TRP A 1 -7.66 18.88 -20.16
C TRP A 1 -7.94 20.36 -20.17
N ASN A 2 -8.36 20.86 -21.30
CA ASN A 2 -8.66 22.28 -21.48
C ASN A 2 -10.19 22.42 -21.65
N ILE A 3 -10.86 22.90 -20.62
CA ILE A 3 -12.29 23.24 -20.70
C ILE A 3 -12.39 24.74 -20.64
N HIS A 4 -12.89 25.38 -21.72
CA HIS A 4 -13.05 26.83 -21.83
C HIS A 4 -11.78 27.65 -21.58
N GLY A 5 -10.60 27.16 -22.06
CA GLY A 5 -9.34 27.87 -21.94
C GLY A 5 -8.63 27.76 -20.58
N ARG A 6 -9.20 27.03 -19.60
CA ARG A 6 -8.54 26.75 -18.32
C ARG A 6 -7.89 25.38 -18.35
N LYS A 7 -6.62 25.29 -18.01
CA LYS A 7 -5.92 24.03 -17.81
C LYS A 7 -6.37 23.44 -16.47
N GLN A 8 -6.94 22.23 -16.48
CA GLN A 8 -7.31 21.49 -15.27
C GLN A 8 -6.49 20.21 -15.20
N ILE A 9 -5.85 19.99 -14.06
CA ILE A 9 -5.17 18.73 -13.76
C ILE A 9 -6.23 17.72 -13.30
N VAL A 10 -6.17 16.50 -13.85
CA VAL A 10 -7.11 15.43 -13.52
C VAL A 10 -6.36 14.14 -13.27
N TRP A 11 -6.81 13.40 -12.28
CA TRP A 11 -6.31 12.07 -11.95
C TRP A 11 -7.12 11.02 -12.71
N ARG A 12 -6.41 10.04 -13.30
CA ARG A 12 -6.99 8.92 -14.06
C ARG A 12 -6.25 7.62 -13.77
N CYS A 13 -6.95 6.50 -13.97
CA CYS A 13 -6.33 5.19 -13.96
C CYS A 13 -5.26 5.07 -15.07
N VAL A 14 -4.08 4.60 -14.71
CA VAL A 14 -2.94 4.40 -15.64
C VAL A 14 -3.34 3.47 -16.78
N ASN A 15 -4.00 2.34 -16.49
CA ASN A 15 -4.45 1.40 -17.52
C ASN A 15 -5.41 2.06 -18.54
N ARG A 16 -6.21 3.04 -18.10
CA ARG A 16 -7.09 3.79 -19.02
C ARG A 16 -6.30 4.75 -19.91
N ILE A 17 -5.23 5.33 -19.38
CA ILE A 17 -4.36 6.24 -20.13
C ILE A 17 -3.56 5.46 -21.18
N GLU A 18 -2.97 4.32 -20.79
CA GLU A 18 -2.08 3.53 -21.63
C GLU A 18 -2.84 2.65 -22.64
N TYR A 19 -3.92 1.99 -22.21
CA TYR A 19 -4.60 0.95 -22.99
C TYR A 19 -6.04 1.33 -23.39
N GLY A 20 -6.52 2.52 -23.00
CA GLY A 20 -7.85 3.02 -23.37
C GLY A 20 -9.00 2.44 -22.55
N THR A 21 -10.24 2.81 -22.95
CA THR A 21 -11.47 2.46 -22.23
C THR A 21 -11.79 0.96 -22.19
N LYS A 22 -11.23 0.18 -23.11
CA LYS A 22 -11.42 -1.28 -23.15
C LYS A 22 -10.86 -1.98 -21.92
N PHE A 23 -9.78 -1.44 -21.35
CA PHE A 23 -9.09 -2.02 -20.18
C PHE A 23 -9.55 -1.44 -18.85
N CYS A 24 -10.14 -0.25 -18.84
CA CYS A 24 -10.67 0.37 -17.64
C CYS A 24 -11.87 1.29 -17.99
N GLY A 25 -13.03 0.69 -18.26
CA GLY A 25 -14.25 1.39 -18.68
C GLY A 25 -14.88 2.23 -17.56
N SER A 26 -14.73 1.81 -16.30
CA SER A 26 -15.36 2.42 -15.14
C SER A 26 -14.49 3.45 -14.40
N SER A 27 -13.26 3.75 -14.88
CA SER A 27 -12.39 4.71 -14.23
C SER A 27 -12.86 6.15 -14.48
N PRO A 28 -13.28 6.88 -13.44
CA PRO A 28 -13.61 8.30 -13.57
C PRO A 28 -12.34 9.14 -13.77
N SER A 29 -12.53 10.36 -14.30
CA SER A 29 -11.54 11.43 -14.21
C SER A 29 -11.89 12.29 -13.02
N ILE A 30 -10.96 12.43 -12.08
CA ILE A 30 -11.15 13.20 -10.86
C ILE A 30 -10.32 14.46 -10.96
N PRO A 31 -10.91 15.66 -10.85
CA PRO A 31 -10.17 16.90 -10.74
C PRO A 31 -9.26 16.89 -9.51
N GLU A 32 -8.01 17.34 -9.67
CA GLU A 32 -7.03 17.35 -8.59
C GLU A 32 -7.48 18.20 -7.41
N GLU A 33 -8.07 19.35 -7.69
CA GLU A 33 -8.58 20.25 -6.64
C GLU A 33 -9.70 19.60 -5.78
N GLU A 34 -10.57 18.79 -6.39
CA GLU A 34 -11.61 18.05 -5.67
C GLU A 34 -11.01 16.95 -4.81
N LEU A 35 -9.98 16.25 -5.32
CA LEU A 35 -9.26 15.23 -4.60
C LEU A 35 -8.53 15.83 -3.39
N HIS A 36 -7.80 16.93 -3.58
CA HIS A 36 -7.07 17.62 -2.51
C HIS A 36 -8.01 18.13 -1.41
N ARG A 37 -9.17 18.71 -1.79
CA ARG A 37 -10.19 19.14 -0.81
C ARG A 37 -10.75 17.98 -0.01
N ALA A 38 -11.04 16.86 -0.64
CA ALA A 38 -11.53 15.67 0.04
C ALA A 38 -10.50 15.09 1.00
N ILE A 39 -9.23 15.05 0.59
CA ILE A 39 -8.12 14.60 1.44
C ILE A 39 -7.95 15.55 2.63
N LEU A 40 -7.88 16.86 2.39
CA LEU A 40 -7.75 17.87 3.46
C LEU A 40 -8.85 17.70 4.50
N LYS A 41 -10.11 17.58 4.04
CA LYS A 41 -11.24 17.38 4.94
C LYS A 41 -11.14 16.07 5.73
N ALA A 42 -10.70 15.00 5.10
CA ALA A 42 -10.50 13.71 5.78
C ALA A 42 -9.41 13.80 6.86
N VAL A 43 -8.32 14.53 6.60
CA VAL A 43 -7.25 14.79 7.58
C VAL A 43 -7.75 15.67 8.73
N GLN A 44 -8.51 16.71 8.43
CA GLN A 44 -9.12 17.56 9.45
C GLN A 44 -10.10 16.79 10.35
N ASP A 45 -10.92 15.92 9.75
CA ASP A 45 -11.85 15.05 10.51
C ASP A 45 -11.07 14.05 11.38
N LEU A 46 -9.94 13.53 10.88
CA LEU A 46 -9.05 12.68 11.67
C LEU A 46 -8.44 13.48 12.82
N ALA A 47 -7.93 14.68 12.54
CA ALA A 47 -7.33 15.57 13.53
C ALA A 47 -8.28 15.94 14.68
N ALA A 48 -9.56 16.14 14.37
CA ALA A 48 -10.58 16.45 15.39
C ALA A 48 -10.76 15.32 16.42
N ASN A 49 -10.40 14.07 16.05
CA ASN A 49 -10.45 12.89 16.91
C ASN A 49 -9.05 12.41 17.33
N PHE A 50 -8.00 13.16 16.98
CA PHE A 50 -6.61 12.79 17.21
C PHE A 50 -6.20 13.23 18.60
N THR A 51 -6.22 12.29 19.53
CA THR A 51 -5.72 12.51 20.89
C THR A 51 -4.26 12.11 20.99
N ASP A 52 -3.57 12.55 22.05
CA ASP A 52 -2.18 12.14 22.31
C ASP A 52 -2.05 10.62 22.47
N GLU A 53 -3.11 9.94 22.94
CA GLU A 53 -3.15 8.48 23.01
C GLU A 53 -3.16 7.83 21.61
N VAL A 54 -3.95 8.38 20.69
CA VAL A 54 -3.99 7.92 19.28
C VAL A 54 -2.65 8.21 18.60
N ALA A 55 -2.06 9.38 18.87
CA ALA A 55 -0.72 9.71 18.38
C ALA A 55 0.33 8.69 18.86
N ALA A 56 0.31 8.34 20.14
CA ALA A 56 1.22 7.35 20.71
C ALA A 56 1.04 5.96 20.08
N GLN A 57 -0.20 5.53 19.83
CA GLN A 57 -0.49 4.26 19.18
C GLN A 57 0.03 4.23 17.73
N ILE A 58 -0.22 5.29 16.96
CA ILE A 58 0.26 5.39 15.56
C ILE A 58 1.79 5.43 15.54
N ASN A 59 2.42 6.22 16.42
CA ASN A 59 3.87 6.29 16.52
C ASN A 59 4.47 4.94 16.94
N GLY A 60 3.79 4.19 17.82
CA GLY A 60 4.16 2.81 18.17
C GLY A 60 4.14 1.88 16.96
N ILE A 61 3.07 1.91 16.17
CA ILE A 61 2.95 1.12 14.92
C ILE A 61 4.04 1.53 13.91
N LEU A 62 4.29 2.83 13.77
CA LEU A 62 5.36 3.33 12.89
C LEU A 62 6.74 2.85 13.36
N HIS A 63 6.98 2.85 14.66
CA HIS A 63 8.20 2.32 15.26
C HIS A 63 8.36 0.82 14.99
N ASP A 64 7.30 0.02 15.20
CA ASP A 64 7.31 -1.43 14.93
C ASP A 64 7.55 -1.74 13.45
N ILE A 65 7.01 -0.91 12.55
CA ILE A 65 7.26 -1.00 11.11
C ILE A 65 8.73 -0.63 10.79
N GLN A 66 9.28 0.40 11.45
CA GLN A 66 10.67 0.83 11.26
C GLN A 66 11.67 -0.20 11.79
N THR A 67 11.43 -0.75 12.97
CA THR A 67 12.32 -1.76 13.58
C THR A 67 12.17 -3.12 12.92
N GLY A 68 11.06 -3.34 12.22
CA GLY A 68 10.78 -4.62 11.55
C GLY A 68 10.48 -5.76 12.50
N GLU A 69 10.21 -5.45 13.78
CA GLU A 69 9.99 -6.46 14.82
C GLU A 69 8.73 -7.31 14.59
N SER A 70 7.71 -6.77 13.90
CA SER A 70 6.42 -7.48 13.76
C SER A 70 6.28 -8.37 12.52
N ALA A 71 7.01 -8.14 11.44
CA ALA A 71 6.74 -8.84 10.17
C ALA A 71 7.96 -9.53 9.53
N LYS A 72 9.18 -9.01 9.71
CA LYS A 72 10.37 -9.53 9.02
C LYS A 72 10.82 -10.92 9.47
N PRO A 73 10.88 -11.23 10.78
CA PRO A 73 11.33 -12.56 11.21
C PRO A 73 10.45 -13.67 10.64
N ASN A 74 9.14 -13.45 10.61
CA ASN A 74 8.18 -14.46 10.16
C ASN A 74 8.25 -14.71 8.63
N LEU A 75 8.39 -13.66 7.80
CA LEU A 75 8.47 -13.82 6.34
C LEU A 75 9.80 -14.42 5.90
N GLN A 76 10.91 -14.05 6.54
CA GLN A 76 12.22 -14.62 6.26
C GLN A 76 12.29 -16.09 6.70
N GLU A 77 11.80 -16.41 7.87
CA GLU A 77 11.73 -17.79 8.38
C GLU A 77 10.85 -18.66 7.47
N GLN A 78 9.67 -18.16 7.06
CA GLN A 78 8.82 -18.87 6.11
C GLN A 78 9.48 -19.05 4.73
N LEU A 79 10.24 -18.07 4.26
CA LEU A 79 11.00 -18.19 3.03
C LEU A 79 12.06 -19.29 3.14
N GLU A 80 12.82 -19.28 4.23
CA GLU A 80 13.89 -20.25 4.47
C GLU A 80 13.34 -21.67 4.59
N GLN A 81 12.26 -21.88 5.37
CA GLN A 81 11.57 -23.17 5.48
C GLN A 81 11.03 -23.64 4.12
N THR A 82 10.44 -22.74 3.33
CA THR A 82 9.88 -23.07 2.00
C THR A 82 11.00 -23.40 1.00
N GLN A 83 12.16 -22.73 1.08
CA GLN A 83 13.33 -23.05 0.27
C GLN A 83 13.90 -24.42 0.64
N GLN A 84 14.05 -24.73 1.93
CA GLN A 84 14.52 -26.05 2.37
C GLN A 84 13.59 -27.19 1.91
N GLU A 85 12.27 -26.96 1.95
CA GLU A 85 11.31 -27.94 1.42
C GLU A 85 11.45 -28.12 -0.09
N PHE A 86 11.66 -27.02 -0.83
CA PHE A 86 11.87 -27.04 -2.26
C PHE A 86 13.15 -27.81 -2.64
N ASP A 87 14.25 -27.53 -1.97
CA ASP A 87 15.55 -28.18 -2.23
C ASP A 87 15.50 -29.69 -1.93
N ARG A 88 14.85 -30.09 -0.84
CA ARG A 88 14.64 -31.52 -0.52
C ARG A 88 13.83 -32.23 -1.60
N LEU A 89 12.75 -31.61 -2.07
CA LEU A 89 11.92 -32.20 -3.12
C LEU A 89 12.64 -32.23 -4.46
N LEU A 90 13.51 -31.26 -4.73
CA LEU A 90 14.35 -31.24 -5.92
C LEU A 90 15.36 -32.38 -5.88
N GLU A 91 16.06 -32.59 -4.75
CA GLU A 91 16.97 -33.73 -4.57
C GLU A 91 16.24 -35.05 -4.75
N MET A 92 15.07 -35.22 -4.12
CA MET A 92 14.25 -36.42 -4.31
C MET A 92 13.85 -36.63 -5.78
N SER A 93 13.55 -35.57 -6.53
CA SER A 93 13.17 -35.69 -7.95
C SER A 93 14.33 -36.12 -8.84
N LEU A 94 15.57 -35.88 -8.44
CA LEU A 94 16.78 -36.32 -9.15
C LEU A 94 17.08 -37.81 -8.94
N ASP A 95 16.60 -38.40 -7.83
CA ASP A 95 16.79 -39.82 -7.52
C ASP A 95 15.73 -40.72 -8.17
N PHE A 96 14.66 -40.15 -8.72
CA PHE A 96 13.61 -40.89 -9.41
C PHE A 96 13.80 -40.77 -10.94
N ASP A 97 14.09 -41.87 -11.58
CA ASP A 97 14.23 -42.00 -13.05
C ASP A 97 12.92 -41.86 -13.84
N GLU A 98 11.79 -41.71 -13.16
CA GLU A 98 10.47 -41.56 -13.78
C GLU A 98 9.89 -40.18 -13.52
N ASP A 99 9.38 -39.52 -14.57
CA ASP A 99 8.58 -38.30 -14.50
C ASP A 99 7.38 -38.48 -13.54
N THR A 100 7.46 -37.93 -12.34
CA THR A 100 6.37 -37.95 -11.39
C THR A 100 5.62 -36.60 -11.42
N PRO A 101 4.46 -36.55 -12.13
CA PRO A 101 3.69 -35.31 -12.28
C PRO A 101 3.32 -34.63 -10.94
N PHE A 102 3.21 -35.42 -9.88
CA PHE A 102 2.94 -34.95 -8.53
C PHE A 102 4.10 -34.12 -7.94
N LEU A 103 5.35 -34.52 -8.16
CA LEU A 103 6.53 -33.79 -7.71
C LEU A 103 6.67 -32.47 -8.45
N ASP A 104 6.44 -32.48 -9.75
CA ASP A 104 6.45 -31.28 -10.58
C ASP A 104 5.42 -30.24 -10.14
N ASP A 105 4.21 -30.65 -9.85
CA ASP A 105 3.16 -29.76 -9.36
C ASP A 105 3.50 -29.16 -7.98
N ARG A 106 4.11 -29.97 -7.12
CA ARG A 106 4.54 -29.52 -5.79
C ARG A 106 5.70 -28.52 -5.89
N LEU A 107 6.69 -28.80 -6.71
CA LEU A 107 7.82 -27.89 -6.99
C LEU A 107 7.33 -26.55 -7.58
N LYS A 108 6.39 -26.58 -8.52
CA LYS A 108 5.76 -25.35 -9.07
C LYS A 108 5.05 -24.52 -8.00
N LYS A 109 4.31 -25.16 -7.10
CA LYS A 109 3.61 -24.51 -5.99
C LYS A 109 4.59 -23.85 -5.00
N LEU A 110 5.64 -24.58 -4.61
CA LEU A 110 6.67 -24.06 -3.71
C LEU A 110 7.43 -22.89 -4.35
N ASN A 111 7.79 -22.99 -5.63
CA ASN A 111 8.45 -21.90 -6.35
C ASN A 111 7.56 -20.64 -6.44
N SER A 112 6.25 -20.81 -6.65
CA SER A 112 5.29 -19.70 -6.63
C SER A 112 5.20 -19.06 -5.24
N LYS A 113 5.22 -19.87 -4.18
CA LYS A 113 5.21 -19.40 -2.78
C LYS A 113 6.51 -18.66 -2.44
N ILE A 114 7.68 -19.18 -2.85
CA ILE A 114 8.98 -18.51 -2.69
C ILE A 114 8.97 -17.13 -3.36
N LYS A 115 8.46 -17.04 -4.61
CA LYS A 115 8.35 -15.75 -5.31
C LYS A 115 7.44 -14.76 -4.57
N SER A 116 6.31 -15.22 -4.05
CA SER A 116 5.39 -14.36 -3.30
C SER A 116 5.99 -13.87 -1.97
N LEU A 117 6.73 -14.73 -1.26
CA LEU A 117 7.42 -14.38 -0.02
C LEU A 117 8.56 -13.37 -0.27
N LYS A 118 9.38 -13.59 -1.31
CA LYS A 118 10.44 -12.63 -1.72
C LYS A 118 9.84 -11.27 -2.03
N LYS A 119 8.78 -11.22 -2.82
CA LYS A 119 8.08 -9.97 -3.12
C LYS A 119 7.52 -9.31 -1.86
N GLY A 120 6.94 -10.07 -0.94
CA GLY A 120 6.48 -9.55 0.35
C GLY A 120 7.60 -8.92 1.20
N ILE A 121 8.80 -9.52 1.19
CA ILE A 121 9.99 -8.99 1.86
C ILE A 121 10.47 -7.70 1.18
N GLU A 122 10.55 -7.68 -0.16
CA GLU A 122 10.93 -6.50 -0.94
C GLU A 122 9.94 -5.34 -0.73
N ASP A 123 8.64 -5.61 -0.79
CA ASP A 123 7.58 -4.63 -0.56
C ASP A 123 7.66 -4.07 0.89
N SER A 124 7.99 -4.91 1.88
CA SER A 124 8.17 -4.47 3.26
C SER A 124 9.43 -3.62 3.44
N ALA A 125 10.53 -3.96 2.77
CA ALA A 125 11.77 -3.20 2.77
C ALA A 125 11.59 -1.82 2.10
N ALA A 126 10.91 -1.78 0.94
CA ALA A 126 10.59 -0.52 0.25
C ALA A 126 9.67 0.39 1.08
N ARG A 127 8.75 -0.19 1.88
CA ARG A 127 7.93 0.57 2.84
C ARG A 127 8.78 1.14 3.97
N GLN A 128 9.74 0.36 4.50
CA GLN A 128 10.66 0.83 5.53
C GLN A 128 11.54 1.98 5.05
N GLU A 129 12.04 1.92 3.82
CA GLU A 129 12.86 2.97 3.23
C GLU A 129 12.07 4.29 3.09
N LYS A 130 10.79 4.20 2.72
CA LYS A 130 9.88 5.37 2.65
C LYS A 130 9.51 5.93 4.03
N ILE A 131 9.48 5.10 5.08
CA ILE A 131 9.13 5.48 6.46
C ILE A 131 10.39 5.82 7.27
N GLY A 132 11.57 5.46 6.78
CA GLY A 132 12.84 5.43 7.51
C GLY A 132 13.54 6.75 7.84
N GLN A 133 12.81 7.89 7.90
CA GLN A 133 13.38 9.13 8.46
C GLN A 133 12.96 9.30 9.92
N PRO A 134 13.93 9.40 10.86
CA PRO A 134 13.67 9.45 12.32
C PRO A 134 12.90 10.68 12.80
N GLU A 135 12.63 11.64 11.93
CA GLU A 135 11.89 12.88 12.25
C GLU A 135 10.37 12.75 12.09
N MET A 136 9.83 11.54 12.01
CA MET A 136 8.45 11.29 11.59
C MET A 136 7.44 11.02 12.73
N LEU A 137 7.73 11.39 13.94
CA LEU A 137 6.72 11.35 15.00
C LEU A 137 5.60 12.36 14.68
N LEU A 138 4.39 11.84 14.47
CA LEU A 138 3.21 12.67 14.27
C LEU A 138 2.80 13.28 15.60
N SER A 139 2.59 14.60 15.64
CA SER A 139 1.99 15.30 16.77
C SER A 139 0.57 15.77 16.42
N ALA A 140 -0.25 15.99 17.43
CA ALA A 140 -1.59 16.56 17.23
C ALA A 140 -1.55 17.93 16.51
N LYS A 141 -0.44 18.66 16.64
CA LYS A 141 -0.23 19.94 15.94
C LYS A 141 0.01 19.76 14.44
N ASP A 142 0.73 18.72 14.03
CA ASP A 142 1.05 18.45 12.63
C ASP A 142 -0.21 18.10 11.83
N MET A 143 -1.25 17.64 12.52
CA MET A 143 -2.54 17.28 11.91
C MET A 143 -3.48 18.48 11.73
N GLN A 144 -3.18 19.64 12.33
CA GLN A 144 -3.99 20.86 12.21
C GLN A 144 -3.61 21.65 10.96
N ILE A 145 -3.93 21.11 9.79
CA ILE A 145 -3.66 21.75 8.50
C ILE A 145 -4.89 22.54 8.01
N GLN A 146 -4.63 23.70 7.39
CA GLN A 146 -5.66 24.52 6.74
C GLN A 146 -5.66 24.37 5.22
N GLU A 147 -4.52 23.94 4.66
CA GLU A 147 -4.31 23.72 3.24
C GLU A 147 -3.79 22.31 3.01
N TYR A 148 -3.98 21.83 1.79
CA TYR A 148 -3.47 20.53 1.38
C TYR A 148 -1.94 20.53 1.39
N ASP A 149 -1.35 19.49 2.00
CA ASP A 149 0.08 19.30 2.10
C ASP A 149 0.46 17.89 1.59
N ASP A 150 1.23 17.85 0.50
CA ASP A 150 1.69 16.60 -0.11
C ASP A 150 2.56 15.77 0.83
N THR A 151 3.44 16.44 1.59
CA THR A 151 4.40 15.77 2.49
C THR A 151 3.66 15.08 3.62
N LEU A 152 2.74 15.79 4.27
CA LEU A 152 1.91 15.23 5.34
C LEU A 152 1.01 14.12 4.79
N THR A 153 0.38 14.35 3.65
CA THR A 153 -0.50 13.36 2.99
C THR A 153 0.25 12.06 2.70
N ALA A 154 1.46 12.14 2.15
CA ALA A 154 2.30 10.96 1.87
C ALA A 154 2.72 10.21 3.15
N ARG A 155 2.80 10.90 4.28
CA ARG A 155 3.18 10.33 5.57
C ARG A 155 2.04 9.60 6.27
N ILE A 156 0.81 10.08 6.14
CA ILE A 156 -0.33 9.59 6.93
C ILE A 156 -1.32 8.74 6.13
N ILE A 157 -1.31 8.84 4.80
CA ILE A 157 -2.22 8.07 3.94
C ILE A 157 -1.49 6.86 3.35
N GLU A 158 -2.00 5.68 3.67
CA GLU A 158 -1.51 4.42 3.12
C GLU A 158 -2.02 4.21 1.69
N LYS A 159 -3.32 4.49 1.47
CA LYS A 159 -3.97 4.22 0.19
C LYS A 159 -5.23 5.04 0.01
N ILE A 160 -5.46 5.52 -1.22
CA ILE A 160 -6.73 6.10 -1.66
C ILE A 160 -7.34 5.16 -2.70
N THR A 161 -8.58 4.75 -2.49
CA THR A 161 -9.34 3.91 -3.41
C THR A 161 -10.51 4.68 -3.96
N VAL A 162 -10.57 4.84 -5.28
CA VAL A 162 -11.71 5.47 -5.97
C VAL A 162 -12.84 4.44 -6.05
N ARG A 163 -13.95 4.71 -5.37
CA ARG A 163 -15.14 3.85 -5.37
C ARG A 163 -16.10 4.20 -6.50
N SER A 164 -16.26 5.48 -6.77
CA SER A 164 -17.09 6.00 -7.85
C SER A 164 -16.55 7.34 -8.34
N ARG A 165 -17.29 8.00 -9.26
CA ARG A 165 -16.93 9.35 -9.72
C ARG A 165 -16.92 10.39 -8.59
N ASN A 166 -17.77 10.19 -7.60
CA ASN A 166 -18.00 11.17 -6.53
C ASN A 166 -17.59 10.65 -5.15
N GLU A 167 -16.93 9.47 -5.07
CA GLU A 167 -16.64 8.84 -3.80
C GLU A 167 -15.26 8.20 -3.79
N ILE A 168 -14.50 8.51 -2.76
CA ILE A 168 -13.20 7.90 -2.47
C ILE A 168 -13.20 7.32 -1.06
N GLU A 169 -12.44 6.23 -0.88
CA GLU A 169 -12.10 5.67 0.43
C GLU A 169 -10.63 5.94 0.69
N ILE A 170 -10.35 6.65 1.76
CA ILE A 170 -8.99 6.94 2.23
C ILE A 170 -8.66 5.98 3.36
N ARG A 171 -7.56 5.26 3.25
CA ARG A 171 -6.99 4.45 4.32
C ARG A 171 -5.76 5.16 4.85
N PHE A 172 -5.79 5.45 6.14
CA PHE A 172 -4.67 6.03 6.87
C PHE A 172 -3.74 4.94 7.42
N ILE A 173 -2.49 5.31 7.67
CA ILE A 173 -1.54 4.47 8.41
C ILE A 173 -2.18 4.15 9.77
N GLY A 174 -2.06 2.87 10.21
CA GLY A 174 -2.79 2.37 11.39
C GLY A 174 -4.16 1.79 11.10
N GLY A 175 -4.56 1.75 9.80
CA GLY A 175 -5.74 1.00 9.33
C GLY A 175 -7.07 1.74 9.42
N TYR A 176 -7.10 2.98 9.95
CA TYR A 176 -8.32 3.79 9.95
C TYR A 176 -8.76 4.10 8.53
N LYS A 177 -10.06 4.00 8.27
CA LYS A 177 -10.66 4.24 6.95
C LYS A 177 -11.70 5.33 7.02
N LYS A 178 -11.70 6.20 6.03
CA LYS A 178 -12.69 7.27 5.87
C LYS A 178 -13.19 7.30 4.44
N THR A 179 -14.50 7.32 4.27
CA THR A 179 -15.14 7.56 2.96
C THR A 179 -15.44 9.04 2.81
N MET A 180 -15.05 9.62 1.67
CA MET A 180 -15.21 11.03 1.36
C MET A 180 -15.96 11.22 0.06
N GLN A 181 -16.84 12.23 0.00
CA GLN A 181 -17.49 12.65 -1.23
C GLN A 181 -16.63 13.69 -1.95
N LEU A 182 -16.48 13.54 -3.27
CA LEU A 182 -15.88 14.52 -4.16
C LEU A 182 -16.96 15.51 -4.61
N ILE A 183 -16.74 16.80 -4.32
CA ILE A 183 -17.67 17.90 -4.59
C ILE A 183 -16.94 19.00 -5.34
#